data_7c8152fcd6f442404f0e392e58eb3622
#
_entry.id   7c8152fcd6f442404f0e392e58eb3622
#
_cell.length_a   1.000
_cell.length_b   1.000
_cell.length_c   1.000
_cell.angle_alpha   90.00
_cell.angle_beta   90.00
_cell.angle_gamma   90.00
#
_symmetry.space_group_name_H-M   'P 1'
#
loop_
_entity.id
_entity.type
_entity.pdbx_description
1 polymer ?
#
loop_
_entity_poly.entity_id
_entity_poly.type
_entity_poly.pdbx_seq_one_letter_code
_entity_poly.pdbx_strand_id
1 'polypeptide(L)'
;MYMAIEHAQMRATLQARMGQGERERRDLRDVRERLLQVLEHGRIVIALQPIVRLADGVVVGHEALARFPLEYDLSTGRWFEDAARTGLSVELELAAAAAALARFASLPPETFLSVNVSPETACSDRLRQLIAGHDLRRLVLEVTEHTPVDDYGRLNQRLSALQEEGVRIAVDDTGAGFASLRHVLRLAPDIIKLDITLVREVDQRPRMQTLIAALLTFAQGTGADLIAEGVESPRQLETLKQLGVP
;
A
#
# COMPACT_ATOMS: atom_id res chain seq x y z
N MET A 1 -24.55 53.82 10.13
CA MET A 1 -23.16 53.62 9.64
C MET A 1 -22.63 52.21 10.02
N TYR A 2 -22.85 51.69 11.21
CA TYR A 2 -22.38 50.34 11.64
C TYR A 2 -22.92 49.18 10.79
N MET A 3 -24.22 49.11 10.51
CA MET A 3 -24.84 48.04 9.70
C MET A 3 -24.33 47.97 8.26
N ALA A 4 -23.93 49.08 7.66
CA ALA A 4 -23.42 49.07 6.28
C ALA A 4 -22.01 48.43 6.17
N ILE A 5 -21.20 48.55 7.22
CA ILE A 5 -19.86 47.97 7.31
C ILE A 5 -19.97 46.44 7.52
N GLU A 6 -20.86 45.99 8.39
CA GLU A 6 -21.11 44.53 8.61
C GLU A 6 -21.62 43.86 7.33
N HIS A 7 -22.55 44.49 6.60
CA HIS A 7 -23.03 43.96 5.32
C HIS A 7 -21.94 43.88 4.24
N ALA A 8 -21.04 44.88 4.18
CA ALA A 8 -19.92 44.84 3.26
C ALA A 8 -18.90 43.73 3.60
N GLN A 9 -18.57 43.55 4.88
CA GLN A 9 -17.69 42.50 5.35
C GLN A 9 -18.28 41.13 5.09
N MET A 10 -19.58 40.92 5.36
CA MET A 10 -20.27 39.67 5.10
C MET A 10 -20.25 39.30 3.61
N ARG A 11 -20.52 40.28 2.71
CA ARG A 11 -20.44 40.07 1.26
C ARG A 11 -19.04 39.71 0.81
N ALA A 12 -17.99 40.42 1.29
CA ALA A 12 -16.60 40.10 0.98
C ALA A 12 -16.20 38.69 1.42
N THR A 13 -16.62 38.28 2.61
CA THR A 13 -16.37 36.90 3.14
C THR A 13 -17.09 35.85 2.30
N LEU A 14 -18.34 36.07 1.90
CA LEU A 14 -19.09 35.18 1.03
C LEU A 14 -18.44 35.08 -0.36
N GLN A 15 -18.04 36.19 -0.97
CA GLN A 15 -17.35 36.20 -2.26
C GLN A 15 -16.00 35.45 -2.20
N ALA A 16 -15.23 35.64 -1.12
CA ALA A 16 -13.97 34.95 -0.93
C ALA A 16 -14.18 33.42 -0.81
N ARG A 17 -15.19 32.99 -0.03
CA ARG A 17 -15.56 31.57 0.10
C ARG A 17 -16.07 30.98 -1.22
N MET A 18 -16.89 31.69 -1.97
CA MET A 18 -17.36 31.25 -3.29
C MET A 18 -16.19 31.10 -4.26
N GLY A 19 -15.28 32.09 -4.32
CA GLY A 19 -14.09 32.02 -5.17
C GLY A 19 -13.12 30.90 -4.76
N GLN A 20 -13.02 30.56 -3.47
CA GLN A 20 -12.23 29.43 -3.01
C GLN A 20 -12.87 28.10 -3.43
N GLY A 21 -14.18 27.95 -3.25
CA GLY A 21 -14.90 26.73 -3.66
C GLY A 21 -14.87 26.50 -5.18
N GLU A 22 -14.89 27.57 -5.99
CA GLU A 22 -14.73 27.46 -7.45
C GLU A 22 -13.31 27.02 -7.86
N ARG A 23 -12.28 27.51 -7.19
CA ARG A 23 -10.88 27.10 -7.41
C ARG A 23 -10.68 25.63 -7.04
N GLU A 24 -11.18 25.20 -5.88
CA GLU A 24 -11.11 23.80 -5.43
C GLU A 24 -11.81 22.84 -6.40
N ARG A 25 -13.01 23.24 -6.90
CA ARG A 25 -13.73 22.43 -7.91
C ARG A 25 -13.01 22.36 -9.25
N ARG A 26 -12.30 23.41 -9.65
CA ARG A 26 -11.49 23.41 -10.87
C ARG A 26 -10.28 22.50 -10.68
N ASP A 27 -9.54 22.66 -9.58
CA ASP A 27 -8.41 21.81 -9.22
C ASP A 27 -8.78 20.31 -9.22
N LEU A 28 -9.90 19.94 -8.58
CA LEU A 28 -10.37 18.56 -8.58
C LEU A 28 -10.75 18.03 -9.97
N ARG A 29 -11.26 18.91 -10.87
CA ARG A 29 -11.53 18.50 -12.26
C ARG A 29 -10.24 18.26 -13.02
N ASP A 30 -9.28 19.15 -12.94
CA ASP A 30 -7.98 19.04 -13.62
C ASP A 30 -7.23 17.78 -13.13
N VAL A 31 -7.27 17.52 -11.83
CA VAL A 31 -6.73 16.30 -11.21
C VAL A 31 -7.41 15.06 -11.77
N ARG A 32 -8.75 15.07 -11.80
CA ARG A 32 -9.54 13.94 -12.31
C ARG A 32 -9.27 13.66 -13.80
N GLU A 33 -9.19 14.69 -14.61
CA GLU A 33 -8.88 14.57 -16.05
C GLU A 33 -7.50 13.93 -16.26
N ARG A 34 -6.48 14.37 -15.51
CA ARG A 34 -5.14 13.77 -15.55
C ARG A 34 -5.17 12.29 -15.21
N LEU A 35 -5.88 11.89 -14.15
CA LEU A 35 -6.01 10.49 -13.74
C LEU A 35 -6.69 9.66 -14.83
N LEU A 36 -7.80 10.17 -15.40
CA LEU A 36 -8.50 9.47 -16.47
C LEU A 36 -7.63 9.29 -17.72
N GLN A 37 -6.81 10.27 -18.09
CA GLN A 37 -5.85 10.15 -19.18
C GLN A 37 -4.82 9.05 -18.93
N VAL A 38 -4.29 8.94 -17.70
CA VAL A 38 -3.33 7.89 -17.35
C VAL A 38 -4.00 6.50 -17.40
N LEU A 39 -5.22 6.39 -16.91
CA LEU A 39 -6.00 5.15 -16.91
C LEU A 39 -6.36 4.71 -18.34
N GLU A 40 -6.86 5.64 -19.16
CA GLU A 40 -7.30 5.36 -20.54
C GLU A 40 -6.14 4.93 -21.44
N HIS A 41 -4.97 5.53 -21.28
CA HIS A 41 -3.79 5.23 -22.10
C HIS A 41 -2.88 4.15 -21.49
N GLY A 42 -3.24 3.57 -20.34
CA GLY A 42 -2.46 2.53 -19.69
C GLY A 42 -1.04 2.97 -19.30
N ARG A 43 -0.86 4.23 -18.92
CA ARG A 43 0.46 4.84 -18.68
C ARG A 43 1.00 4.57 -17.27
N ILE A 44 0.77 3.36 -16.75
CA ILE A 44 1.31 2.89 -15.48
C ILE A 44 2.38 1.85 -15.80
N VAL A 45 3.61 2.10 -15.35
CA VAL A 45 4.73 1.17 -15.48
C VAL A 45 4.98 0.53 -14.11
N ILE A 46 5.31 -0.76 -14.10
CA ILE A 46 5.65 -1.47 -12.87
C ILE A 46 7.16 -1.67 -12.77
N ALA A 47 7.72 -1.15 -11.69
CA ALA A 47 9.04 -1.53 -11.21
C ALA A 47 8.89 -2.73 -10.27
N LEU A 48 9.74 -3.74 -10.45
CA LEU A 48 9.77 -4.93 -9.62
C LEU A 48 10.92 -4.80 -8.62
N GLN A 49 10.61 -4.77 -7.33
CA GLN A 49 11.61 -4.79 -6.26
C GLN A 49 11.77 -6.21 -5.74
N PRO A 50 12.97 -6.80 -5.79
CA PRO A 50 13.16 -8.16 -5.34
C PRO A 50 13.04 -8.27 -3.81
N ILE A 51 12.37 -9.33 -3.36
CA ILE A 51 12.31 -9.77 -1.97
C ILE A 51 13.22 -10.98 -1.85
N VAL A 52 14.19 -10.89 -0.94
CA VAL A 52 15.25 -11.90 -0.82
C VAL A 52 15.18 -12.59 0.55
N ARG A 53 15.42 -13.88 0.57
CA ARG A 53 15.61 -14.63 1.80
C ARG A 53 16.96 -14.26 2.40
N LEU A 54 16.96 -13.83 3.66
CA LEU A 54 18.18 -13.33 4.29
C LEU A 54 19.24 -14.43 4.50
N ALA A 55 18.85 -15.69 4.66
CA ALA A 55 19.76 -16.79 4.92
C ALA A 55 20.77 -17.03 3.78
N ASP A 56 20.32 -16.96 2.53
CA ASP A 56 21.07 -17.35 1.34
C ASP A 56 21.08 -16.32 0.21
N GLY A 57 20.31 -15.24 0.35
CA GLY A 57 20.19 -14.18 -0.65
C GLY A 57 19.37 -14.57 -1.89
N VAL A 58 18.64 -15.69 -1.82
CA VAL A 58 17.78 -16.13 -2.94
C VAL A 58 16.56 -15.23 -3.05
N VAL A 59 16.24 -14.80 -4.27
CA VAL A 59 15.02 -14.04 -4.55
C VAL A 59 13.82 -14.97 -4.43
N VAL A 60 12.92 -14.67 -3.49
CA VAL A 60 11.71 -15.45 -3.20
C VAL A 60 10.44 -14.78 -3.73
N GLY A 61 10.49 -13.49 -4.02
CA GLY A 61 9.36 -12.73 -4.53
C GLY A 61 9.77 -11.37 -5.08
N HIS A 62 8.77 -10.65 -5.59
CA HIS A 62 8.94 -9.29 -6.08
C HIS A 62 7.76 -8.44 -5.65
N GLU A 63 8.03 -7.26 -5.15
CA GLU A 63 7.01 -6.24 -4.93
C GLU A 63 6.80 -5.43 -6.22
N ALA A 64 5.53 -5.27 -6.60
CA ALA A 64 5.13 -4.49 -7.75
C ALA A 64 4.87 -3.05 -7.37
N LEU A 65 5.77 -2.17 -7.75
CA LEU A 65 5.72 -0.75 -7.43
C LEU A 65 5.29 0.06 -8.66
N ALA A 66 4.11 0.66 -8.60
CA ALA A 66 3.62 1.53 -9.67
C ALA A 66 4.52 2.75 -9.88
N ARG A 67 4.73 3.10 -11.15
CA ARG A 67 5.44 4.30 -11.59
C ARG A 67 4.56 5.01 -12.60
N PHE A 68 4.39 6.30 -12.39
CA PHE A 68 3.53 7.17 -13.19
C PHE A 68 4.36 8.08 -14.09
N PRO A 69 3.74 8.72 -15.10
CA PRO A 69 4.44 9.59 -16.04
C PRO A 69 5.19 10.73 -15.35
N LEU A 70 6.50 10.85 -15.66
CA LEU A 70 7.40 11.82 -15.02
C LEU A 70 7.10 13.27 -15.39
N GLU A 71 6.43 13.52 -16.53
CA GLU A 71 6.09 14.87 -16.97
C GLU A 71 5.17 15.63 -16.01
N TYR A 72 4.53 14.95 -15.08
CA TYR A 72 3.67 15.58 -14.06
C TYR A 72 4.42 15.97 -12.78
N ASP A 73 5.68 15.56 -12.63
CA ASP A 73 6.52 15.82 -11.44
C ASP A 73 5.81 15.52 -10.10
N LEU A 74 5.12 14.38 -10.05
CA LEU A 74 4.37 13.92 -8.89
C LEU A 74 4.95 12.62 -8.33
N SER A 75 5.03 12.52 -7.01
CA SER A 75 5.35 11.26 -6.35
C SER A 75 4.24 10.21 -6.54
N THR A 76 4.61 8.92 -6.44
CA THR A 76 3.63 7.82 -6.50
C THR A 76 2.51 7.99 -5.47
N GLY A 77 2.86 8.34 -4.22
CA GLY A 77 1.86 8.60 -3.16
C GLY A 77 0.87 9.69 -3.55
N ARG A 78 1.35 10.77 -4.20
CA ARG A 78 0.48 11.87 -4.65
C ARG A 78 -0.55 11.43 -5.68
N TRP A 79 -0.22 10.49 -6.56
CA TRP A 79 -1.19 9.93 -7.52
C TRP A 79 -2.32 9.19 -6.81
N PHE A 80 -2.02 8.38 -5.78
CA PHE A 80 -3.04 7.68 -5.00
C PHE A 80 -3.86 8.62 -4.12
N GLU A 81 -3.24 9.64 -3.51
CA GLU A 81 -3.96 10.71 -2.80
C GLU A 81 -4.96 11.45 -3.72
N ASP A 82 -4.52 11.83 -4.91
CA ASP A 82 -5.35 12.50 -5.90
C ASP A 82 -6.48 11.59 -6.41
N ALA A 83 -6.23 10.28 -6.54
CA ALA A 83 -7.26 9.30 -6.86
C ALA A 83 -8.32 9.21 -5.74
N ALA A 84 -7.88 9.21 -4.47
CA ALA A 84 -8.80 9.22 -3.32
C ALA A 84 -9.65 10.49 -3.30
N ARG A 85 -9.07 11.67 -3.52
CA ARG A 85 -9.79 12.95 -3.57
C ARG A 85 -10.82 13.03 -4.71
N THR A 86 -10.63 12.27 -5.77
CA THR A 86 -11.48 12.31 -6.97
C THR A 86 -12.40 11.10 -7.13
N GLY A 87 -12.36 10.15 -6.17
CA GLY A 87 -13.16 8.92 -6.18
C GLY A 87 -12.73 7.94 -7.28
N LEU A 88 -11.44 7.89 -7.59
CA LEU A 88 -10.83 6.99 -8.58
C LEU A 88 -9.81 6.02 -7.95
N SER A 89 -9.83 5.83 -6.63
CA SER A 89 -8.87 4.94 -5.92
C SER A 89 -8.91 3.53 -6.48
N VAL A 90 -10.09 2.92 -6.51
CA VAL A 90 -10.28 1.53 -6.97
C VAL A 90 -9.84 1.38 -8.43
N GLU A 91 -10.19 2.36 -9.29
CA GLU A 91 -9.80 2.36 -10.70
C GLU A 91 -8.27 2.39 -10.86
N LEU A 92 -7.59 3.27 -10.11
CA LEU A 92 -6.13 3.42 -10.20
C LEU A 92 -5.41 2.19 -9.65
N GLU A 93 -5.84 1.66 -8.52
CA GLU A 93 -5.27 0.46 -7.92
C GLU A 93 -5.48 -0.77 -8.80
N LEU A 94 -6.67 -0.97 -9.37
CA LEU A 94 -6.93 -2.06 -10.30
C LEU A 94 -6.11 -1.94 -11.59
N ALA A 95 -5.89 -0.72 -12.11
CA ALA A 95 -5.03 -0.51 -13.27
C ALA A 95 -3.56 -0.83 -12.95
N ALA A 96 -3.07 -0.44 -11.76
CA ALA A 96 -1.74 -0.79 -11.29
C ALA A 96 -1.60 -2.31 -11.08
N ALA A 97 -2.59 -2.96 -10.46
CA ALA A 97 -2.64 -4.41 -10.29
C ALA A 97 -2.64 -5.16 -11.65
N ALA A 98 -3.42 -4.69 -12.62
CA ALA A 98 -3.42 -5.25 -13.97
C ALA A 98 -2.06 -5.15 -14.65
N ALA A 99 -1.40 -4.00 -14.53
CA ALA A 99 -0.05 -3.80 -15.05
C ALA A 99 0.99 -4.70 -14.33
N ALA A 100 0.82 -4.95 -13.03
CA ALA A 100 1.65 -5.88 -12.25
C ALA A 100 1.44 -7.33 -12.70
N LEU A 101 0.19 -7.77 -12.82
CA LEU A 101 -0.16 -9.12 -13.28
C LEU A 101 0.32 -9.40 -14.71
N ALA A 102 0.37 -8.40 -15.57
CA ALA A 102 0.97 -8.56 -16.89
C ALA A 102 2.46 -8.94 -16.85
N ARG A 103 3.17 -8.67 -15.74
CA ARG A 103 4.56 -9.10 -15.52
C ARG A 103 4.68 -10.53 -14.99
N PHE A 104 3.58 -11.12 -14.52
CA PHE A 104 3.57 -12.40 -13.81
C PHE A 104 4.24 -13.53 -14.57
N ALA A 105 3.96 -13.65 -15.88
CA ALA A 105 4.53 -14.67 -16.72
C ALA A 105 6.06 -14.52 -16.96
N SER A 106 6.62 -13.35 -16.72
CA SER A 106 8.06 -13.07 -16.85
C SER A 106 8.85 -13.34 -15.56
N LEU A 107 8.17 -13.63 -14.46
CA LEU A 107 8.82 -13.94 -13.16
C LEU A 107 9.20 -15.42 -13.09
N PRO A 108 10.31 -15.75 -12.41
CA PRO A 108 10.66 -17.14 -12.12
C PRO A 108 9.48 -17.89 -11.44
N PRO A 109 9.23 -19.15 -11.82
CA PRO A 109 8.05 -19.87 -11.34
C PRO A 109 8.02 -20.10 -9.82
N GLU A 110 9.19 -20.06 -9.17
CA GLU A 110 9.33 -20.24 -7.72
C GLU A 110 9.12 -18.94 -6.93
N THR A 111 8.97 -17.79 -7.62
CA THR A 111 8.82 -16.49 -6.95
C THR A 111 7.36 -16.04 -6.92
N PHE A 112 7.01 -15.30 -5.88
CA PHE A 112 5.71 -14.65 -5.79
C PHE A 112 5.74 -13.19 -6.28
N LEU A 113 4.58 -12.65 -6.59
CA LEU A 113 4.36 -11.24 -6.88
C LEU A 113 3.50 -10.63 -5.79
N SER A 114 3.98 -9.56 -5.19
CA SER A 114 3.23 -8.77 -4.22
C SER A 114 2.67 -7.51 -4.84
N VAL A 115 1.39 -7.21 -4.56
CA VAL A 115 0.63 -6.11 -5.15
C VAL A 115 -0.09 -5.35 -4.05
N ASN A 116 0.11 -4.04 -4.00
CA ASN A 116 -0.54 -3.15 -3.05
C ASN A 116 -2.01 -2.92 -3.40
N VAL A 117 -2.89 -3.05 -2.41
CA VAL A 117 -4.33 -2.80 -2.53
C VAL A 117 -4.87 -2.13 -1.27
N SER A 118 -5.81 -1.20 -1.42
CA SER A 118 -6.58 -0.69 -0.29
C SER A 118 -7.64 -1.72 0.18
N PRO A 119 -8.14 -1.57 1.41
CA PRO A 119 -9.28 -2.38 1.89
C PRO A 119 -10.50 -2.32 0.98
N GLU A 120 -10.77 -1.17 0.36
CA GLU A 120 -11.87 -0.98 -0.59
C GLU A 120 -11.65 -1.83 -1.85
N THR A 121 -10.46 -1.77 -2.43
CA THR A 121 -10.11 -2.57 -3.63
C THR A 121 -10.09 -4.05 -3.31
N ALA A 122 -9.58 -4.47 -2.15
CA ALA A 122 -9.60 -5.87 -1.69
C ALA A 122 -11.03 -6.42 -1.56
N CYS A 123 -12.01 -5.57 -1.22
CA CYS A 123 -13.42 -5.93 -1.16
C CYS A 123 -14.13 -5.90 -2.52
N SER A 124 -13.47 -5.46 -3.60
CA SER A 124 -14.08 -5.30 -4.93
C SER A 124 -14.16 -6.64 -5.68
N ASP A 125 -15.33 -6.95 -6.25
CA ASP A 125 -15.47 -8.09 -7.14
C ASP A 125 -14.63 -7.94 -8.43
N ARG A 126 -14.27 -6.70 -8.80
CA ARG A 126 -13.37 -6.41 -9.93
C ARG A 126 -11.95 -6.90 -9.69
N LEU A 127 -11.43 -6.81 -8.45
CA LEU A 127 -10.13 -7.39 -8.11
C LEU A 127 -10.14 -8.91 -8.28
N ARG A 128 -11.17 -9.58 -7.77
CA ARG A 128 -11.32 -11.04 -7.92
C ARG A 128 -11.39 -11.46 -9.39
N GLN A 129 -12.11 -10.72 -10.22
CA GLN A 129 -12.15 -10.96 -11.67
C GLN A 129 -10.80 -10.73 -12.32
N LEU A 130 -10.06 -9.71 -11.89
CA LEU A 130 -8.74 -9.37 -12.44
C LEU A 130 -7.70 -10.46 -12.17
N ILE A 131 -7.67 -11.02 -10.95
CA ILE A 131 -6.70 -12.04 -10.56
C ILE A 131 -7.10 -13.45 -11.04
N ALA A 132 -8.35 -13.64 -11.48
CA ALA A 132 -8.82 -14.93 -11.97
C ALA A 132 -7.97 -15.41 -13.16
N GLY A 133 -7.58 -16.68 -13.14
CA GLY A 133 -6.75 -17.28 -14.20
C GLY A 133 -5.23 -17.18 -13.97
N HIS A 134 -4.79 -16.49 -12.93
CA HIS A 134 -3.40 -16.50 -12.47
C HIS A 134 -3.15 -17.61 -11.43
N ASP A 135 -1.89 -17.99 -11.20
CA ASP A 135 -1.55 -18.89 -10.08
C ASP A 135 -1.60 -18.10 -8.76
N LEU A 136 -2.75 -18.17 -8.09
CA LEU A 136 -3.05 -17.40 -6.88
C LEU A 136 -2.10 -17.73 -5.71
N ARG A 137 -1.49 -18.93 -5.69
CA ARG A 137 -0.50 -19.30 -4.67
C ARG A 137 0.79 -18.49 -4.74
N ARG A 138 1.03 -17.87 -5.88
CA ARG A 138 2.15 -16.97 -6.13
C ARG A 138 1.77 -15.49 -6.03
N LEU A 139 0.53 -15.17 -5.68
CA LEU A 139 0.06 -13.80 -5.50
C LEU A 139 -0.01 -13.45 -4.02
N VAL A 140 0.56 -12.31 -3.67
CA VAL A 140 0.42 -11.65 -2.37
C VAL A 140 -0.32 -10.34 -2.57
N LEU A 141 -1.35 -10.10 -1.77
CA LEU A 141 -2.00 -8.79 -1.69
C LEU A 141 -1.54 -8.09 -0.42
N GLU A 142 -0.88 -6.95 -0.59
CA GLU A 142 -0.45 -6.09 0.51
C GLU A 142 -1.58 -5.12 0.85
N VAL A 143 -2.19 -5.31 2.02
CA VAL A 143 -3.26 -4.43 2.48
C VAL A 143 -2.65 -3.26 3.24
N THR A 144 -2.80 -2.05 2.68
CA THR A 144 -2.23 -0.83 3.26
C THR A 144 -3.03 -0.35 4.46
N GLU A 145 -2.34 0.09 5.53
CA GLU A 145 -2.97 0.60 6.75
C GLU A 145 -3.46 2.07 6.65
N HIS A 146 -2.99 2.80 5.66
CA HIS A 146 -3.25 4.23 5.52
C HIS A 146 -4.72 4.58 5.23
N THR A 147 -5.52 3.59 4.81
CA THR A 147 -6.94 3.76 4.56
C THR A 147 -7.74 3.24 5.76
N PRO A 148 -8.58 4.06 6.39
CA PRO A 148 -9.45 3.59 7.47
C PRO A 148 -10.32 2.42 7.02
N VAL A 149 -10.41 1.38 7.86
CA VAL A 149 -11.30 0.25 7.63
C VAL A 149 -12.58 0.47 8.40
N ASP A 150 -13.67 0.76 7.71
CA ASP A 150 -14.98 0.99 8.31
C ASP A 150 -15.61 -0.33 8.79
N ASP A 151 -15.44 -1.41 8.02
CA ASP A 151 -16.00 -2.74 8.30
C ASP A 151 -14.96 -3.85 8.18
N TYR A 152 -14.32 -4.17 9.28
CA TYR A 152 -13.38 -5.30 9.37
C TYR A 152 -14.05 -6.66 9.15
N GLY A 153 -15.34 -6.81 9.47
CA GLY A 153 -16.05 -8.06 9.26
C GLY A 153 -16.14 -8.40 7.78
N ARG A 154 -16.56 -7.42 6.96
CA ARG A 154 -16.61 -7.57 5.52
C ARG A 154 -15.23 -7.77 4.89
N LEU A 155 -14.24 -6.99 5.33
CA LEU A 155 -12.87 -7.12 4.83
C LEU A 155 -12.32 -8.53 5.12
N ASN A 156 -12.42 -8.99 6.37
CA ASN A 156 -11.94 -10.33 6.75
C ASN A 156 -12.62 -11.44 5.95
N GLN A 157 -13.93 -11.36 5.76
CA GLN A 157 -14.66 -12.35 4.95
C GLN A 157 -14.11 -12.41 3.52
N ARG A 158 -13.81 -11.25 2.92
CA ARG A 158 -13.25 -11.17 1.56
C ARG A 158 -11.82 -11.70 1.49
N LEU A 159 -10.97 -11.28 2.44
CA LEU A 159 -9.59 -11.76 2.49
C LEU A 159 -9.51 -13.26 2.76
N SER A 160 -10.30 -13.78 3.71
CA SER A 160 -10.35 -15.24 3.98
C SER A 160 -10.77 -16.04 2.74
N ALA A 161 -11.75 -15.55 1.97
CA ALA A 161 -12.15 -16.23 0.73
C ALA A 161 -11.01 -16.24 -0.30
N LEU A 162 -10.20 -15.17 -0.39
CA LEU A 162 -9.02 -15.13 -1.27
C LEU A 162 -7.91 -16.06 -0.76
N GLN A 163 -7.70 -16.13 0.56
CA GLN A 163 -6.75 -17.07 1.18
C GLN A 163 -7.13 -18.53 0.92
N GLU A 164 -8.42 -18.89 1.00
CA GLU A 164 -8.93 -20.22 0.64
C GLU A 164 -8.67 -20.56 -0.84
N GLU A 165 -8.63 -19.56 -1.73
CA GLU A 165 -8.26 -19.71 -3.14
C GLU A 165 -6.75 -19.79 -3.36
N GLY A 166 -5.94 -19.54 -2.33
CA GLY A 166 -4.48 -19.62 -2.34
C GLY A 166 -3.72 -18.30 -2.37
N VAL A 167 -4.41 -17.15 -2.41
CA VAL A 167 -3.77 -15.83 -2.29
C VAL A 167 -3.21 -15.66 -0.89
N ARG A 168 -2.01 -15.11 -0.76
CA ARG A 168 -1.45 -14.71 0.54
C ARG A 168 -1.75 -13.24 0.80
N ILE A 169 -2.01 -12.92 2.06
CA ILE A 169 -2.27 -11.54 2.52
C ILE A 169 -1.07 -11.04 3.30
N ALA A 170 -0.59 -9.87 2.93
CA ALA A 170 0.42 -9.13 3.68
C ALA A 170 -0.19 -7.89 4.33
N VAL A 171 0.28 -7.55 5.52
CA VAL A 171 0.03 -6.26 6.16
C VAL A 171 1.31 -5.44 6.10
N ASP A 172 1.19 -4.24 5.49
CA ASP A 172 2.30 -3.33 5.27
C ASP A 172 2.50 -2.35 6.43
N ASP A 173 3.66 -1.68 6.45
CA ASP A 173 4.04 -0.61 7.41
C ASP A 173 3.89 -1.00 8.90
N THR A 174 4.07 -2.29 9.24
CA THR A 174 3.93 -2.75 10.63
C THR A 174 5.04 -2.17 11.50
N GLY A 175 4.62 -1.32 12.46
CA GLY A 175 5.52 -0.66 13.41
C GLY A 175 5.58 0.86 13.27
N ALA A 176 5.03 1.45 12.22
CA ALA A 176 4.90 2.90 12.07
C ALA A 176 3.88 3.52 13.06
N GLY A 177 2.98 2.69 13.64
CA GLY A 177 1.98 3.16 14.60
C GLY A 177 1.18 2.03 15.27
N PHE A 178 0.28 2.42 16.20
CA PHE A 178 -0.64 1.46 16.85
C PHE A 178 -1.69 0.89 15.89
N ALA A 179 -1.96 1.56 14.78
CA ALA A 179 -2.95 1.14 13.80
C ALA A 179 -2.51 -0.16 13.10
N SER A 180 -1.24 -0.26 12.69
CA SER A 180 -0.68 -1.42 12.00
C SER A 180 -0.74 -2.70 12.83
N LEU A 181 -0.40 -2.66 14.11
CA LEU A 181 -0.52 -3.84 14.97
C LEU A 181 -1.99 -4.29 15.13
N ARG A 182 -2.94 -3.34 15.15
CA ARG A 182 -4.37 -3.65 15.16
C ARG A 182 -4.81 -4.32 13.85
N HIS A 183 -4.28 -3.92 12.70
CA HIS A 183 -4.52 -4.59 11.41
C HIS A 183 -4.00 -6.02 11.44
N VAL A 184 -2.76 -6.23 11.87
CA VAL A 184 -2.15 -7.56 12.01
C VAL A 184 -3.02 -8.49 12.88
N LEU A 185 -3.46 -8.01 14.05
CA LEU A 185 -4.30 -8.79 14.95
C LEU A 185 -5.70 -9.11 14.39
N ARG A 186 -6.23 -8.27 13.50
CA ARG A 186 -7.57 -8.44 12.95
C ARG A 186 -7.62 -9.18 11.63
N LEU A 187 -6.62 -9.01 10.78
CA LEU A 187 -6.61 -9.57 9.43
C LEU A 187 -5.99 -10.96 9.37
N ALA A 188 -5.27 -11.41 10.42
CA ALA A 188 -4.54 -12.69 10.45
C ALA A 188 -3.74 -12.92 9.15
N PRO A 189 -2.79 -12.03 8.81
CA PRO A 189 -2.09 -12.07 7.54
C PRO A 189 -1.12 -13.26 7.46
N ASP A 190 -0.80 -13.66 6.24
CA ASP A 190 0.25 -14.66 5.95
C ASP A 190 1.65 -14.04 6.00
N ILE A 191 1.74 -12.70 5.83
CA ILE A 191 3.00 -11.96 5.81
C ILE A 191 2.83 -10.66 6.60
N ILE A 192 3.85 -10.35 7.42
CA ILE A 192 3.95 -9.09 8.17
C ILE A 192 5.19 -8.36 7.63
N LYS A 193 5.01 -7.15 7.10
CA LYS A 193 6.12 -6.31 6.62
C LYS A 193 6.52 -5.31 7.70
N LEU A 194 7.79 -5.32 8.09
CA LEU A 194 8.35 -4.37 9.04
C LEU A 194 8.67 -3.07 8.32
N ASP A 195 8.08 -1.98 8.82
CA ASP A 195 8.34 -0.63 8.30
C ASP A 195 9.82 -0.24 8.37
N ILE A 196 10.26 0.52 7.38
CA ILE A 196 11.64 1.04 7.27
C ILE A 196 12.10 1.76 8.54
N THR A 197 11.20 2.41 9.32
CA THR A 197 11.57 3.12 10.55
C THR A 197 12.06 2.18 11.64
N LEU A 198 11.58 0.93 11.68
CA LEU A 198 12.08 -0.11 12.59
C LEU A 198 13.44 -0.64 12.14
N VAL A 199 13.62 -0.82 10.83
CA VAL A 199 14.81 -1.43 10.24
C VAL A 199 15.99 -0.46 10.20
N ARG A 200 15.72 0.83 9.92
CA ARG A 200 16.78 1.85 9.75
C ARG A 200 17.76 1.95 10.91
N GLU A 201 17.32 1.74 12.14
CA GLU A 201 18.13 1.90 13.34
C GLU A 201 18.36 0.57 14.07
N VAL A 202 18.06 -0.58 13.45
CA VAL A 202 18.10 -1.90 14.10
C VAL A 202 19.52 -2.27 14.57
N ASP A 203 20.56 -1.88 13.84
CA ASP A 203 21.95 -2.14 14.18
C ASP A 203 22.49 -1.26 15.34
N GLN A 204 21.79 -0.18 15.68
CA GLN A 204 22.23 0.82 16.65
C GLN A 204 21.37 0.86 17.92
N ARG A 205 20.11 0.41 17.86
CA ARG A 205 19.16 0.54 18.95
C ARG A 205 18.65 -0.81 19.47
N PRO A 206 19.12 -1.25 20.66
CA PRO A 206 18.66 -2.51 21.26
C PRO A 206 17.14 -2.60 21.42
N ARG A 207 16.44 -1.47 21.62
CA ARG A 207 14.97 -1.46 21.71
C ARG A 207 14.29 -1.88 20.40
N MET A 208 14.86 -1.50 19.24
CA MET A 208 14.36 -1.94 17.94
C MET A 208 14.58 -3.44 17.75
N GLN A 209 15.74 -3.94 18.12
CA GLN A 209 16.04 -5.39 18.12
C GLN A 209 15.02 -6.17 18.96
N THR A 210 14.74 -5.68 20.19
CA THR A 210 13.74 -6.31 21.08
C THR A 210 12.35 -6.30 20.48
N LEU A 211 11.94 -5.20 19.85
CA LEU A 211 10.64 -5.09 19.19
C LEU A 211 10.54 -6.05 17.99
N ILE A 212 11.56 -6.08 17.14
CA ILE A 212 11.59 -7.01 15.98
C ILE A 212 11.57 -8.46 16.45
N ALA A 213 12.33 -8.82 17.49
CA ALA A 213 12.30 -10.16 18.06
C ALA A 213 10.90 -10.55 18.62
N ALA A 214 10.19 -9.59 19.23
CA ALA A 214 8.82 -9.81 19.68
C ALA A 214 7.84 -10.01 18.50
N LEU A 215 7.97 -9.21 17.45
CA LEU A 215 7.17 -9.34 16.22
C LEU A 215 7.47 -10.67 15.51
N LEU A 216 8.74 -11.10 15.48
CA LEU A 216 9.12 -12.41 14.92
C LEU A 216 8.50 -13.56 15.72
N THR A 217 8.54 -13.48 17.06
CA THR A 217 7.89 -14.49 17.93
C THR A 217 6.38 -14.54 17.68
N PHE A 218 5.75 -13.38 17.51
CA PHE A 218 4.33 -13.29 17.18
C PHE A 218 4.03 -13.92 15.81
N ALA A 219 4.82 -13.55 14.77
CA ALA A 219 4.67 -14.07 13.42
C ALA A 219 4.79 -15.62 13.41
N GLN A 220 5.83 -16.16 14.06
CA GLN A 220 6.01 -17.63 14.22
C GLN A 220 4.82 -18.29 14.93
N GLY A 221 4.30 -17.66 15.99
CA GLY A 221 3.15 -18.17 16.74
C GLY A 221 1.84 -18.15 15.97
N THR A 222 1.71 -17.30 14.95
CA THR A 222 0.53 -17.18 14.07
C THR A 222 0.71 -17.86 12.71
N GLY A 223 1.92 -18.35 12.39
CA GLY A 223 2.23 -18.96 11.10
C GLY A 223 2.47 -17.94 9.99
N ALA A 224 2.70 -16.66 10.33
CA ALA A 224 3.01 -15.62 9.36
C ALA A 224 4.52 -15.54 9.08
N ASP A 225 4.88 -15.19 7.84
CA ASP A 225 6.24 -14.81 7.48
C ASP A 225 6.51 -13.35 7.88
N LEU A 226 7.79 -13.00 8.13
CA LEU A 226 8.20 -11.64 8.43
C LEU A 226 9.12 -11.12 7.32
N ILE A 227 8.81 -9.95 6.75
CA ILE A 227 9.63 -9.28 5.75
C ILE A 227 10.13 -7.95 6.33
N ALA A 228 11.44 -7.68 6.23
CA ALA A 228 12.03 -6.41 6.64
C ALA A 228 12.24 -5.50 5.44
N GLU A 229 11.77 -4.26 5.54
CA GLU A 229 11.89 -3.26 4.48
C GLU A 229 13.02 -2.27 4.74
N GLY A 230 13.55 -1.69 3.67
CA GLY A 230 14.53 -0.61 3.77
C GLY A 230 15.86 -1.04 4.39
N VAL A 231 16.32 -2.26 4.14
CA VAL A 231 17.66 -2.72 4.51
C VAL A 231 18.69 -2.04 3.59
N GLU A 232 19.37 -1.02 4.08
CA GLU A 232 20.28 -0.18 3.30
C GLU A 232 21.76 -0.46 3.61
N SER A 233 22.07 -1.19 4.68
CA SER A 233 23.44 -1.42 5.09
C SER A 233 23.75 -2.89 5.44
N PRO A 234 25.02 -3.33 5.24
CA PRO A 234 25.45 -4.67 5.66
C PRO A 234 25.26 -4.93 7.16
N ARG A 235 25.35 -3.89 8.00
CA ARG A 235 25.17 -4.02 9.46
C ARG A 235 23.71 -4.31 9.82
N GLN A 236 22.77 -3.61 9.18
CA GLN A 236 21.34 -3.90 9.34
C GLN A 236 21.03 -5.33 8.93
N LEU A 237 21.54 -5.75 7.76
CA LEU A 237 21.37 -7.10 7.24
C LEU A 237 21.86 -8.15 8.23
N GLU A 238 23.08 -7.99 8.74
CA GLU A 238 23.68 -8.92 9.70
C GLU A 238 22.88 -8.97 11.02
N THR A 239 22.42 -7.81 11.51
CA THR A 239 21.61 -7.74 12.73
C THR A 239 20.27 -8.45 12.54
N LEU A 240 19.59 -8.26 11.40
CA LEU A 240 18.32 -8.96 11.09
C LEU A 240 18.53 -10.48 11.00
N LYS A 241 19.63 -10.95 10.38
CA LYS A 241 19.99 -12.36 10.36
C LYS A 241 20.20 -12.92 11.77
N GLN A 242 20.93 -12.20 12.63
CA GLN A 242 21.17 -12.60 14.03
C GLN A 242 19.86 -12.65 14.84
N LEU A 243 18.90 -11.80 14.55
CA LEU A 243 17.57 -11.84 15.14
C LEU A 243 16.71 -13.01 14.61
N GLY A 244 17.12 -13.67 13.53
CA GLY A 244 16.41 -14.79 12.93
C GLY A 244 15.29 -14.37 11.97
N VAL A 245 15.34 -13.16 11.43
CA VAL A 245 14.42 -12.75 10.34
C VAL A 245 14.74 -13.60 9.10
N PRO A 246 13.71 -14.22 8.43
CA PRO A 246 13.91 -15.21 7.36
C PRO A 246 14.44 -14.67 6.02
#